data_3249a65745a34a82e84e7b6a6dd27bfe
#
_entry.id   3249a65745a34a82e84e7b6a6dd27bfe
#
_cell.length_a   1.000
_cell.length_b   1.000
_cell.length_c   1.000
_cell.angle_alpha   90.00
_cell.angle_beta   90.00
_cell.angle_gamma   90.00
#
_symmetry.space_group_name_H-M   'P 1'
#
loop_
_entity.id
_entity.type
_entity.pdbx_description
1 polymer ?
#
loop_
_entity_poly.entity_id
_entity_poly.type
_entity_poly.pdbx_seq_one_letter_code
_entity_poly.pdbx_strand_id
1 'polypeptide(L)'
;MIDIFTLLTIIALVCYGKAGVIFLIASQYPPRLMRAMRCWALGVLMMGTDFGLLVLSDLGLIPESPALGSAVTLGVGGALLVFVAVQEIQERSYSKTALTVSVLLTAAMNAYVLYLGSAELRIVINSALSSMVTFLIAFALLRSAPQSGRSIYRVTGTLTVVVGLVWGIRSANPLFLHHPILSPLSDNWLQQVTFTVLLVGTGIMSLCFGLIFAEELNAELHQLASFDALTRIYREPLKIRIPCSPIRSYRKNSGFRAQDGKIRG
;
A
#
# COMPACT_ATOMS: atom_id res chain seq x y z
N MET A 1 17.45 -1.15 24.77
CA MET A 1 16.39 -0.75 23.81
C MET A 1 17.07 0.02 22.71
N ILE A 2 16.65 -0.14 21.46
CA ILE A 2 17.19 0.62 20.32
C ILE A 2 16.57 2.02 20.40
N ASP A 3 17.39 3.07 20.29
CA ASP A 3 16.89 4.45 20.29
C ASP A 3 16.12 4.76 19.00
N ILE A 4 15.27 5.77 19.05
CA ILE A 4 14.38 6.16 17.93
C ILE A 4 15.20 6.67 16.74
N PHE A 5 16.30 7.39 16.98
CA PHE A 5 17.18 7.89 15.94
C PHE A 5 17.76 6.74 15.10
N THR A 6 18.29 5.70 15.77
CA THR A 6 18.80 4.49 15.10
C THR A 6 17.70 3.78 14.30
N LEU A 7 16.48 3.64 14.87
CA LEU A 7 15.36 3.04 14.16
C LEU A 7 14.98 3.81 12.90
N LEU A 8 14.84 5.12 12.96
CA LEU A 8 14.51 5.97 11.82
C LEU A 8 15.59 5.90 10.74
N THR A 9 16.86 5.91 11.14
CA THR A 9 18.00 5.79 10.22
C THR A 9 17.96 4.44 9.50
N ILE A 10 17.75 3.34 10.21
CA ILE A 10 17.64 2.01 9.60
C ILE A 10 16.44 1.94 8.65
N ILE A 11 15.28 2.47 9.03
CA ILE A 11 14.10 2.49 8.15
C ILE A 11 14.40 3.26 6.87
N ALA A 12 15.00 4.45 6.97
CA ALA A 12 15.35 5.25 5.81
C ALA A 12 16.30 4.50 4.86
N LEU A 13 17.39 3.93 5.38
CA LEU A 13 18.37 3.17 4.61
C LEU A 13 17.75 1.92 3.95
N VAL A 14 16.91 1.20 4.67
CA VAL A 14 16.20 0.03 4.14
C VAL A 14 15.24 0.45 3.02
N CYS A 15 14.53 1.57 3.16
CA CYS A 15 13.64 2.09 2.11
C CYS A 15 14.45 2.52 0.86
N TYR A 16 15.56 3.22 1.02
CA TYR A 16 16.42 3.60 -0.10
C TYR A 16 17.00 2.38 -0.83
N GLY A 17 17.52 1.41 -0.08
CA GLY A 17 18.05 0.17 -0.65
C GLY A 17 16.99 -0.59 -1.46
N LYS A 18 15.79 -0.74 -0.91
CA LYS A 18 14.66 -1.38 -1.59
C LYS A 18 14.25 -0.64 -2.85
N ALA A 19 14.07 0.68 -2.77
CA ALA A 19 13.69 1.50 -3.91
C ALA A 19 14.72 1.36 -5.04
N GLY A 20 16.02 1.42 -4.72
CA GLY A 20 17.10 1.24 -5.68
C GLY A 20 17.05 -0.12 -6.38
N VAL A 21 16.94 -1.22 -5.60
CA VAL A 21 16.83 -2.58 -6.16
C VAL A 21 15.62 -2.70 -7.08
N ILE A 22 14.45 -2.22 -6.66
CA ILE A 22 13.22 -2.32 -7.44
C ILE A 22 13.34 -1.50 -8.74
N PHE A 23 13.93 -0.30 -8.71
CA PHE A 23 14.18 0.48 -9.92
C PHE A 23 15.08 -0.24 -10.92
N LEU A 24 16.14 -0.91 -10.45
CA LEU A 24 17.05 -1.66 -11.29
C LEU A 24 16.38 -2.84 -11.98
N ILE A 25 15.59 -3.62 -11.23
CA ILE A 25 14.93 -4.82 -11.79
C ILE A 25 13.67 -4.48 -12.58
N ALA A 26 13.02 -3.34 -12.34
CA ALA A 26 11.76 -2.97 -13.00
C ALA A 26 11.86 -2.93 -14.53
N SER A 27 13.04 -2.58 -15.08
CA SER A 27 13.26 -2.54 -16.53
C SER A 27 13.23 -3.92 -17.21
N GLN A 28 13.33 -5.00 -16.44
CA GLN A 28 13.29 -6.37 -16.95
C GLN A 28 11.87 -6.93 -17.07
N TYR A 29 10.87 -6.19 -16.56
CA TYR A 29 9.48 -6.60 -16.54
C TYR A 29 8.67 -6.01 -17.70
N PRO A 30 7.55 -6.64 -18.09
CA PRO A 30 6.63 -6.10 -19.08
C PRO A 30 6.18 -4.66 -18.73
N PRO A 31 5.84 -3.82 -19.74
CA PRO A 31 5.57 -2.39 -19.51
C PRO A 31 4.52 -2.08 -18.45
N ARG A 32 3.55 -2.96 -18.25
CA ARG A 32 2.50 -2.85 -17.23
C ARG A 32 3.09 -3.03 -15.83
N LEU A 33 3.75 -4.15 -15.58
CA LEU A 33 4.37 -4.45 -14.29
C LEU A 33 5.51 -3.47 -13.98
N MET A 34 6.26 -3.06 -15.00
CA MET A 34 7.30 -2.03 -14.85
C MET A 34 6.73 -0.72 -14.30
N ARG A 35 5.54 -0.26 -14.76
CA ARG A 35 4.90 0.95 -14.23
C ARG A 35 4.51 0.79 -12.77
N ALA A 36 3.87 -0.31 -12.42
CA ALA A 36 3.49 -0.63 -11.05
C ALA A 36 4.71 -0.68 -10.12
N MET A 37 5.78 -1.36 -10.54
CA MET A 37 7.03 -1.44 -9.79
C MET A 37 7.69 -0.07 -9.59
N ARG A 38 7.71 0.78 -10.62
CA ARG A 38 8.24 2.14 -10.50
C ARG A 38 7.42 3.00 -9.56
N CYS A 39 6.08 2.93 -9.63
CA CYS A 39 5.22 3.64 -8.69
C CYS A 39 5.47 3.18 -7.25
N TRP A 40 5.61 1.88 -7.04
CA TRP A 40 5.93 1.33 -5.73
C TRP A 40 7.31 1.78 -5.24
N ALA A 41 8.35 1.68 -6.08
CA ALA A 41 9.70 2.11 -5.74
C ALA A 41 9.76 3.61 -5.38
N LEU A 42 9.09 4.46 -6.16
CA LEU A 42 8.95 5.89 -5.85
C LEU A 42 8.22 6.12 -4.52
N GLY A 43 7.16 5.36 -4.25
CA GLY A 43 6.45 5.44 -2.99
C GLY A 43 7.35 5.10 -1.80
N VAL A 44 8.10 4.00 -1.90
CA VAL A 44 9.06 3.58 -0.86
C VAL A 44 10.20 4.59 -0.72
N LEU A 45 10.69 5.17 -1.83
CA LEU A 45 11.71 6.22 -1.81
C LEU A 45 11.21 7.47 -1.06
N MET A 46 10.00 7.92 -1.34
CA MET A 46 9.38 9.06 -0.64
C MET A 46 9.20 8.78 0.85
N MET A 47 8.78 7.57 1.22
CA MET A 47 8.71 7.15 2.64
C MET A 47 10.10 7.14 3.30
N GLY A 48 11.13 6.66 2.60
CA GLY A 48 12.51 6.73 3.09
C GLY A 48 12.98 8.16 3.30
N THR A 49 12.60 9.07 2.40
CA THR A 49 12.94 10.49 2.51
C THR A 49 12.20 11.16 3.68
N ASP A 50 10.96 10.78 3.95
CA ASP A 50 10.23 11.18 5.16
C ASP A 50 11.06 10.90 6.43
N PHE A 51 11.45 9.65 6.64
CA PHE A 51 12.28 9.27 7.79
C PHE A 51 13.68 9.91 7.77
N GLY A 52 14.28 10.05 6.59
CA GLY A 52 15.57 10.72 6.42
C GLY A 52 15.53 12.20 6.82
N LEU A 53 14.46 12.92 6.49
CA LEU A 53 14.29 14.32 6.91
C LEU A 53 14.17 14.45 8.43
N LEU A 54 13.50 13.51 9.11
CA LEU A 54 13.41 13.49 10.57
C LEU A 54 14.82 13.28 11.19
N VAL A 55 15.62 12.38 10.65
CA VAL A 55 17.00 12.14 11.09
C VAL A 55 17.87 13.38 10.87
N LEU A 56 17.78 14.03 9.71
CA LEU A 56 18.54 15.24 9.42
C LEU A 56 18.14 16.41 10.31
N SER A 57 16.88 16.49 10.68
CA SER A 57 16.38 17.48 11.63
C SER A 57 16.92 17.26 13.03
N ASP A 58 16.98 16.01 13.49
CA ASP A 58 17.54 15.65 14.80
C ASP A 58 19.05 15.96 14.90
N LEU A 59 19.76 15.79 13.80
CA LEU A 59 21.17 16.18 13.67
C LEU A 59 21.39 17.71 13.59
N GLY A 60 20.31 18.50 13.59
CA GLY A 60 20.37 19.97 13.49
C GLY A 60 20.81 20.47 12.10
N LEU A 61 20.82 19.60 11.07
CA LEU A 61 21.21 19.97 9.71
C LEU A 61 20.10 20.70 8.96
N ILE A 62 18.84 20.50 9.37
CA ILE A 62 17.65 21.12 8.79
C ILE A 62 16.77 21.65 9.92
N PRO A 63 16.16 22.86 9.78
CA PRO A 63 15.21 23.36 10.77
C PRO A 63 14.03 22.39 10.97
N GLU A 64 13.62 22.17 12.22
CA GLU A 64 12.61 21.18 12.60
C GLU A 64 11.27 21.43 11.89
N SER A 65 10.81 22.66 11.85
CA SER A 65 9.49 23.02 11.32
C SER A 65 9.27 22.62 9.85
N PRO A 66 10.14 23.03 8.89
CA PRO A 66 9.99 22.60 7.50
C PRO A 66 10.30 21.12 7.29
N ALA A 67 11.23 20.52 8.06
CA ALA A 67 11.49 19.09 8.00
C ALA A 67 10.26 18.27 8.32
N LEU A 68 9.58 18.56 9.42
CA LEU A 68 8.38 17.86 9.85
C LEU A 68 7.21 18.03 8.88
N GLY A 69 7.01 19.21 8.33
CA GLY A 69 5.92 19.46 7.36
C GLY A 69 6.11 18.73 6.05
N SER A 70 7.34 18.74 5.50
CA SER A 70 7.68 18.05 4.27
C SER A 70 7.75 16.54 4.45
N ALA A 71 8.30 16.04 5.55
CA ALA A 71 8.40 14.62 5.88
C ALA A 71 7.01 13.95 5.78
N VAL A 72 6.02 14.44 6.52
CA VAL A 72 4.69 13.84 6.52
C VAL A 72 4.02 13.88 5.15
N THR A 73 4.17 14.99 4.42
CA THR A 73 3.61 15.09 3.06
C THR A 73 4.23 14.04 2.14
N LEU A 74 5.54 13.81 2.26
CA LEU A 74 6.25 12.77 1.53
C LEU A 74 5.80 11.36 1.97
N GLY A 75 5.64 11.11 3.26
CA GLY A 75 5.19 9.83 3.79
C GLY A 75 3.80 9.44 3.26
N VAL A 76 2.82 10.36 3.36
CA VAL A 76 1.46 10.14 2.82
C VAL A 76 1.47 10.04 1.30
N GLY A 77 2.22 10.91 0.60
CA GLY A 77 2.39 10.85 -0.85
C GLY A 77 3.00 9.53 -1.30
N GLY A 78 4.00 9.03 -0.57
CA GLY A 78 4.61 7.71 -0.80
C GLY A 78 3.61 6.57 -0.65
N ALA A 79 2.80 6.59 0.42
CA ALA A 79 1.75 5.60 0.63
C ALA A 79 0.67 5.63 -0.48
N LEU A 80 0.30 6.82 -0.97
CA LEU A 80 -0.61 6.95 -2.11
C LEU A 80 0.00 6.38 -3.40
N LEU A 81 1.31 6.52 -3.64
CA LEU A 81 1.98 5.88 -4.78
C LEU A 81 2.00 4.35 -4.65
N VAL A 82 2.15 3.81 -3.44
CA VAL A 82 1.98 2.37 -3.18
C VAL A 82 0.55 1.93 -3.50
N PHE A 83 -0.45 2.71 -3.13
CA PHE A 83 -1.85 2.46 -3.52
C PHE A 83 -2.02 2.44 -5.05
N VAL A 84 -1.43 3.41 -5.76
CA VAL A 84 -1.43 3.43 -7.24
C VAL A 84 -0.79 2.16 -7.81
N ALA A 85 0.35 1.72 -7.25
CA ALA A 85 1.00 0.49 -7.69
C ALA A 85 0.08 -0.72 -7.55
N VAL A 86 -0.68 -0.83 -6.45
CA VAL A 86 -1.69 -1.89 -6.24
C VAL A 86 -2.79 -1.81 -7.30
N GLN A 87 -3.28 -0.62 -7.62
CA GLN A 87 -4.33 -0.44 -8.65
C GLN A 87 -3.81 -0.81 -10.05
N GLU A 88 -2.58 -0.42 -10.39
CA GLU A 88 -1.95 -0.77 -11.67
C GLU A 88 -1.77 -2.30 -11.82
N ILE A 89 -1.33 -3.01 -10.76
CA ILE A 89 -1.22 -4.47 -10.77
C ILE A 89 -2.60 -5.10 -11.04
N GLN A 90 -3.65 -4.58 -10.41
CA GLN A 90 -5.02 -5.10 -10.50
C GLN A 90 -5.79 -4.62 -11.73
N GLU A 91 -5.17 -3.85 -12.64
CA GLU A 91 -5.80 -3.24 -13.83
C GLU A 91 -7.01 -2.36 -13.52
N ARG A 92 -6.99 -1.72 -12.35
CA ARG A 92 -8.10 -0.86 -11.94
C ARG A 92 -7.83 0.59 -12.27
N SER A 93 -8.89 1.27 -12.67
CA SER A 93 -8.85 2.73 -12.85
C SER A 93 -8.79 3.44 -11.50
N TYR A 94 -7.97 4.47 -11.41
CA TYR A 94 -7.90 5.39 -10.28
C TYR A 94 -7.95 6.84 -10.76
N SER A 95 -8.52 7.70 -9.94
CA SER A 95 -8.60 9.12 -10.26
C SER A 95 -7.30 9.84 -9.92
N LYS A 96 -6.56 10.26 -10.95
CA LYS A 96 -5.34 11.08 -10.77
C LYS A 96 -5.66 12.39 -10.04
N THR A 97 -6.79 13.01 -10.37
CA THR A 97 -7.26 14.24 -9.71
C THR A 97 -7.47 14.01 -8.21
N ALA A 98 -8.14 12.91 -7.81
CA ALA A 98 -8.34 12.59 -6.40
C ALA A 98 -7.02 12.39 -5.66
N LEU A 99 -6.03 11.73 -6.27
CA LEU A 99 -4.70 11.56 -5.70
C LEU A 99 -3.99 12.89 -5.50
N THR A 100 -3.97 13.74 -6.55
CA THR A 100 -3.35 15.08 -6.46
C THR A 100 -4.02 15.93 -5.39
N VAL A 101 -5.34 15.95 -5.35
CA VAL A 101 -6.11 16.68 -4.31
C VAL A 101 -5.78 16.14 -2.92
N SER A 102 -5.66 14.82 -2.73
CA SER A 102 -5.29 14.23 -1.45
C SER A 102 -3.91 14.67 -0.98
N VAL A 103 -2.92 14.69 -1.86
CA VAL A 103 -1.56 15.18 -1.53
C VAL A 103 -1.58 16.66 -1.18
N LEU A 104 -2.25 17.51 -1.99
CA LEU A 104 -2.36 18.94 -1.74
C LEU A 104 -3.09 19.23 -0.45
N LEU A 105 -4.17 18.51 -0.15
CA LEU A 105 -4.91 18.62 1.11
C LEU A 105 -4.03 18.24 2.30
N THR A 106 -3.26 17.15 2.19
CA THR A 106 -2.31 16.75 3.23
C THR A 106 -1.26 17.85 3.47
N ALA A 107 -0.69 18.42 2.41
CA ALA A 107 0.28 19.49 2.52
C ALA A 107 -0.33 20.74 3.18
N ALA A 108 -1.54 21.13 2.76
CA ALA A 108 -2.25 22.27 3.34
C ALA A 108 -2.60 22.05 4.83
N MET A 109 -3.06 20.86 5.19
CA MET A 109 -3.32 20.49 6.58
C MET A 109 -2.05 20.53 7.43
N ASN A 110 -0.93 20.00 6.92
CA ASN A 110 0.34 20.08 7.63
C ASN A 110 0.83 21.52 7.81
N ALA A 111 0.73 22.35 6.78
CA ALA A 111 1.08 23.77 6.87
C ALA A 111 0.21 24.51 7.90
N TYR A 112 -1.10 24.21 7.94
CA TYR A 112 -2.01 24.80 8.90
C TYR A 112 -1.69 24.38 10.34
N VAL A 113 -1.40 23.09 10.57
CA VAL A 113 -1.05 22.60 11.91
C VAL A 113 0.31 23.12 12.37
N LEU A 114 1.26 23.29 11.44
CA LEU A 114 2.53 23.98 11.75
C LEU A 114 2.29 25.42 12.18
N TYR A 115 1.38 26.14 11.52
CA TYR A 115 1.01 27.51 11.89
C TYR A 115 0.37 27.58 13.30
N LEU A 116 -0.44 26.58 13.67
CA LEU A 116 -1.04 26.49 15.03
C LEU A 116 -0.02 26.18 16.13
N GLY A 117 1.18 25.71 15.78
CA GLY A 117 2.25 25.40 16.73
C GLY A 117 1.99 24.18 17.64
N SER A 118 0.94 23.39 17.42
CA SER A 118 0.59 22.24 18.24
C SER A 118 1.28 20.97 17.75
N ALA A 119 2.28 20.50 18.48
CA ALA A 119 2.98 19.24 18.17
C ALA A 119 2.05 18.03 18.30
N GLU A 120 1.19 18.00 19.31
CA GLU A 120 0.26 16.89 19.54
C GLU A 120 -0.76 16.75 18.40
N LEU A 121 -1.41 17.85 18.01
CA LEU A 121 -2.38 17.86 16.92
C LEU A 121 -1.75 17.38 15.61
N ARG A 122 -0.50 17.75 15.36
CA ARG A 122 0.28 17.30 14.21
C ARG A 122 0.44 15.79 14.21
N ILE A 123 0.86 15.19 15.33
CA ILE A 123 1.05 13.74 15.46
C ILE A 123 -0.28 13.00 15.25
N VAL A 124 -1.37 13.51 15.84
CA VAL A 124 -2.71 12.93 15.71
C VAL A 124 -3.15 12.92 14.24
N ILE A 125 -3.12 14.06 13.57
CA ILE A 125 -3.57 14.20 12.18
C ILE A 125 -2.72 13.35 11.24
N ASN A 126 -1.39 13.39 11.38
CA ASN A 126 -0.49 12.66 10.52
C ASN A 126 -0.63 11.15 10.67
N SER A 127 -0.76 10.68 11.91
CA SER A 127 -0.99 9.26 12.18
C SER A 127 -2.36 8.81 11.68
N ALA A 128 -3.39 9.65 11.80
CA ALA A 128 -4.73 9.37 11.25
C ALA A 128 -4.73 9.28 9.73
N LEU A 129 -4.07 10.23 9.04
CA LEU A 129 -3.93 10.20 7.58
C LEU A 129 -3.15 8.96 7.11
N SER A 130 -2.03 8.64 7.77
CA SER A 130 -1.25 7.43 7.46
C SER A 130 -2.06 6.16 7.68
N SER A 131 -2.84 6.09 8.76
CA SER A 131 -3.76 4.98 9.04
C SER A 131 -4.81 4.84 7.93
N MET A 132 -5.46 5.93 7.56
CA MET A 132 -6.49 5.94 6.51
C MET A 132 -5.95 5.45 5.17
N VAL A 133 -4.80 5.97 4.71
CA VAL A 133 -4.20 5.54 3.44
C VAL A 133 -3.78 4.08 3.51
N THR A 134 -3.22 3.63 4.64
CA THR A 134 -2.84 2.23 4.85
C THR A 134 -4.06 1.31 4.79
N PHE A 135 -5.20 1.69 5.38
CA PHE A 135 -6.45 0.93 5.26
C PHE A 135 -7.01 0.92 3.83
N LEU A 136 -6.85 2.01 3.06
CA LEU A 136 -7.22 2.03 1.64
C LEU A 136 -6.40 1.02 0.84
N ILE A 137 -5.08 0.92 1.09
CA ILE A 137 -4.22 -0.09 0.47
C ILE A 137 -4.66 -1.50 0.86
N ALA A 138 -4.89 -1.73 2.16
CA ALA A 138 -5.36 -3.02 2.67
C ALA A 138 -6.69 -3.45 2.02
N PHE A 139 -7.65 -2.53 1.95
CA PHE A 139 -8.94 -2.75 1.32
C PHE A 139 -8.80 -3.10 -0.17
N ALA A 140 -7.94 -2.37 -0.90
CA ALA A 140 -7.66 -2.65 -2.31
C ALA A 140 -7.09 -4.07 -2.50
N LEU A 141 -6.14 -4.48 -1.65
CA LEU A 141 -5.54 -5.82 -1.68
C LEU A 141 -6.54 -6.93 -1.34
N LEU A 142 -7.37 -6.73 -0.30
CA LEU A 142 -8.29 -7.77 0.18
C LEU A 142 -9.50 -7.96 -0.73
N ARG A 143 -10.03 -6.86 -1.31
CA ARG A 143 -11.24 -6.90 -2.15
C ARG A 143 -11.02 -7.58 -3.49
N SER A 144 -9.83 -7.57 -4.03
CA SER A 144 -9.56 -7.79 -5.45
C SER A 144 -8.54 -8.88 -5.73
N ALA A 145 -8.30 -9.75 -4.76
CA ALA A 145 -7.37 -10.85 -4.95
C ALA A 145 -7.79 -11.71 -6.16
N PRO A 146 -6.97 -11.81 -7.23
CA PRO A 146 -7.23 -12.69 -8.35
C PRO A 146 -7.32 -14.16 -7.87
N GLN A 147 -7.95 -15.04 -8.63
CA GLN A 147 -8.12 -16.44 -8.22
C GLN A 147 -6.78 -17.19 -8.11
N SER A 148 -5.82 -16.90 -9.00
CA SER A 148 -4.41 -17.24 -8.85
C SER A 148 -3.80 -16.28 -7.83
N GLY A 149 -2.98 -16.68 -6.91
CA GLY A 149 -2.31 -15.79 -5.96
C GLY A 149 -3.17 -15.22 -4.82
N ARG A 150 -4.42 -15.64 -4.69
CA ARG A 150 -5.38 -15.11 -3.71
C ARG A 150 -4.86 -15.15 -2.27
N SER A 151 -4.03 -16.11 -1.93
CA SER A 151 -3.41 -16.26 -0.61
C SER A 151 -2.42 -15.12 -0.31
N ILE A 152 -1.56 -14.77 -1.28
CA ILE A 152 -0.52 -13.73 -1.11
C ILE A 152 -1.17 -12.35 -0.94
N TYR A 153 -2.17 -12.02 -1.78
CA TYR A 153 -2.93 -10.78 -1.64
C TYR A 153 -3.61 -10.66 -0.27
N ARG A 154 -4.18 -11.76 0.23
CA ARG A 154 -4.82 -11.78 1.56
C ARG A 154 -3.80 -11.59 2.68
N VAL A 155 -2.68 -12.30 2.63
CA VAL A 155 -1.62 -12.16 3.63
C VAL A 155 -1.09 -10.72 3.64
N THR A 156 -0.76 -10.18 2.46
CA THR A 156 -0.29 -8.80 2.32
C THR A 156 -1.33 -7.80 2.83
N GLY A 157 -2.60 -7.98 2.46
CA GLY A 157 -3.69 -7.11 2.91
C GLY A 157 -3.88 -7.17 4.42
N THR A 158 -3.83 -8.36 5.04
CA THR A 158 -3.94 -8.52 6.49
C THR A 158 -2.77 -7.85 7.23
N LEU A 159 -1.55 -8.02 6.74
CA LEU A 159 -0.37 -7.34 7.31
C LEU A 159 -0.51 -5.82 7.19
N THR A 160 -1.03 -5.33 6.06
CA THR A 160 -1.30 -3.90 5.86
C THR A 160 -2.35 -3.39 6.86
N VAL A 161 -3.39 -4.19 7.19
CA VAL A 161 -4.36 -3.85 8.25
C VAL A 161 -3.65 -3.69 9.59
N VAL A 162 -2.74 -4.60 9.95
CA VAL A 162 -1.99 -4.50 11.22
C VAL A 162 -1.18 -3.21 11.29
N VAL A 163 -0.48 -2.84 10.21
CA VAL A 163 0.25 -1.56 10.13
C VAL A 163 -0.69 -0.36 10.27
N GLY A 164 -1.86 -0.41 9.61
CA GLY A 164 -2.88 0.63 9.72
C GLY A 164 -3.42 0.79 11.14
N LEU A 165 -3.61 -0.32 11.86
CA LEU A 165 -4.03 -0.30 13.27
C LEU A 165 -2.97 0.34 14.17
N VAL A 166 -1.68 0.06 13.96
CA VAL A 166 -0.59 0.69 14.72
C VAL A 166 -0.60 2.21 14.56
N TRP A 167 -0.78 2.71 13.32
CA TRP A 167 -0.95 4.13 13.06
C TRP A 167 -2.20 4.70 13.73
N GLY A 168 -3.31 3.95 13.70
CA GLY A 168 -4.57 4.33 14.35
C GLY A 168 -4.43 4.43 15.87
N ILE A 169 -3.78 3.48 16.52
CA ILE A 169 -3.50 3.50 17.96
C ILE A 169 -2.62 4.70 18.31
N ARG A 170 -1.58 4.98 17.50
CA ARG A 170 -0.73 6.15 17.69
C ARG A 170 -1.49 7.46 17.58
N SER A 171 -2.45 7.56 16.67
CA SER A 171 -3.33 8.71 16.54
C SER A 171 -4.27 8.89 17.74
N ALA A 172 -4.79 7.79 18.27
CA ALA A 172 -5.73 7.79 19.38
C ALA A 172 -5.07 8.05 20.74
N ASN A 173 -3.77 7.74 20.88
CA ASN A 173 -3.07 7.81 22.17
C ASN A 173 -3.13 9.20 22.85
N PRO A 174 -2.85 10.35 22.20
CA PRO A 174 -2.95 11.65 22.84
C PRO A 174 -4.39 12.00 23.26
N LEU A 175 -5.39 11.48 22.54
CA LEU A 175 -6.80 11.80 22.76
C LEU A 175 -7.39 11.03 23.94
N PHE A 176 -6.97 9.76 24.15
CA PHE A 176 -7.61 8.85 25.10
C PHE A 176 -6.72 8.49 26.30
N LEU A 177 -5.42 8.43 26.11
CA LEU A 177 -4.50 7.96 27.16
C LEU A 177 -3.78 9.10 27.91
N HIS A 178 -4.02 10.35 27.53
CA HIS A 178 -3.46 11.56 28.17
C HIS A 178 -1.93 11.53 28.33
N HIS A 179 -1.22 10.72 27.52
CA HIS A 179 0.23 10.72 27.47
C HIS A 179 0.70 11.66 26.36
N PRO A 180 1.17 12.88 26.68
CA PRO A 180 1.60 13.83 25.67
C PRO A 180 2.82 13.26 24.93
N ILE A 181 2.71 13.12 23.62
CA ILE A 181 3.85 12.86 22.76
C ILE A 181 4.40 14.22 22.35
N LEU A 182 5.38 14.71 23.11
CA LEU A 182 5.92 16.07 22.96
C LEU A 182 6.69 16.28 21.65
N SER A 183 7.28 15.23 21.10
CA SER A 183 8.05 15.26 19.84
C SER A 183 7.96 13.92 19.12
N PRO A 184 8.01 13.89 17.75
CA PRO A 184 8.16 12.66 16.99
C PRO A 184 9.40 11.85 17.33
N LEU A 185 10.42 12.49 17.91
CA LEU A 185 11.69 11.91 18.29
C LEU A 185 11.81 11.64 19.81
N SER A 186 10.73 11.89 20.57
CA SER A 186 10.75 11.60 22.02
C SER A 186 10.85 10.11 22.28
N ASP A 187 11.74 9.70 23.19
CA ASP A 187 11.93 8.33 23.64
C ASP A 187 10.71 7.85 24.46
N ASN A 188 9.66 7.44 23.73
CA ASN A 188 8.46 6.86 24.31
C ASN A 188 8.32 5.41 23.80
N TRP A 189 7.97 4.48 24.70
CA TRP A 189 7.77 3.07 24.35
C TRP A 189 6.81 2.87 23.17
N LEU A 190 5.74 3.67 23.10
CA LEU A 190 4.75 3.60 22.00
C LEU A 190 5.38 3.97 20.65
N GLN A 191 6.26 4.97 20.62
CA GLN A 191 7.00 5.34 19.41
C GLN A 191 7.98 4.26 19.01
N GLN A 192 8.74 3.70 19.95
CA GLN A 192 9.66 2.60 19.69
C GLN A 192 8.94 1.38 19.13
N VAL A 193 7.80 1.00 19.71
CA VAL A 193 6.96 -0.09 19.19
C VAL A 193 6.45 0.25 17.78
N THR A 194 5.95 1.46 17.57
CA THR A 194 5.44 1.89 16.27
C THR A 194 6.51 1.79 15.19
N PHE A 195 7.70 2.36 15.41
CA PHE A 195 8.78 2.33 14.43
C PHE A 195 9.37 0.94 14.25
N THR A 196 9.42 0.12 15.31
CA THR A 196 9.82 -1.29 15.18
C THR A 196 8.85 -2.08 14.32
N VAL A 197 7.54 -1.92 14.53
CA VAL A 197 6.51 -2.56 13.70
C VAL A 197 6.58 -2.05 12.26
N LEU A 198 6.85 -0.76 12.06
CA LEU A 198 7.05 -0.21 10.72
C LEU A 198 8.29 -0.81 10.03
N LEU A 199 9.41 -0.93 10.73
CA LEU A 199 10.63 -1.52 10.18
C LEU A 199 10.39 -2.98 9.74
N VAL A 200 9.83 -3.80 10.63
CA VAL A 200 9.52 -5.20 10.33
C VAL A 200 8.43 -5.29 9.27
N GLY A 201 7.37 -4.51 9.41
CA GLY A 201 6.23 -4.47 8.48
C GLY A 201 6.66 -4.08 7.07
N THR A 202 7.47 -3.04 6.90
CA THR A 202 7.98 -2.64 5.58
C THR A 202 8.88 -3.71 4.96
N GLY A 203 9.63 -4.47 5.78
CA GLY A 203 10.41 -5.63 5.33
C GLY A 203 9.52 -6.71 4.75
N ILE A 204 8.56 -7.18 5.53
CA ILE A 204 7.63 -8.24 5.14
C ILE A 204 6.77 -7.80 3.94
N MET A 205 6.25 -6.57 3.95
CA MET A 205 5.48 -6.03 2.85
C MET A 205 6.25 -6.04 1.53
N SER A 206 7.54 -5.73 1.56
CA SER A 206 8.39 -5.75 0.37
C SER A 206 8.55 -7.15 -0.20
N LEU A 207 8.71 -8.16 0.66
CA LEU A 207 8.74 -9.57 0.25
C LEU A 207 7.39 -9.99 -0.37
N CYS A 208 6.29 -9.64 0.28
CA CYS A 208 4.95 -9.94 -0.23
C CYS A 208 4.67 -9.28 -1.58
N PHE A 209 5.07 -8.02 -1.77
CA PHE A 209 4.96 -7.36 -3.08
C PHE A 209 5.85 -8.03 -4.14
N GLY A 210 7.07 -8.43 -3.79
CA GLY A 210 7.94 -9.21 -4.67
C GLY A 210 7.28 -10.50 -5.13
N LEU A 211 6.61 -11.22 -4.23
CA LEU A 211 5.86 -12.42 -4.55
C LEU A 211 4.63 -12.13 -5.44
N ILE A 212 3.91 -11.04 -5.20
CA ILE A 212 2.79 -10.61 -6.07
C ILE A 212 3.31 -10.36 -7.50
N PHE A 213 4.41 -9.62 -7.66
CA PHE A 213 5.00 -9.38 -8.98
C PHE A 213 5.47 -10.67 -9.65
N ALA A 214 6.06 -11.59 -8.91
CA ALA A 214 6.48 -12.89 -9.45
C ALA A 214 5.30 -13.73 -9.92
N GLU A 215 4.19 -13.77 -9.19
CA GLU A 215 2.97 -14.48 -9.61
C GLU A 215 2.32 -13.83 -10.84
N GLU A 216 2.22 -12.52 -10.90
CA GLU A 216 1.69 -11.83 -12.08
C GLU A 216 2.55 -12.08 -13.32
N LEU A 217 3.87 -12.05 -13.17
CA LEU A 217 4.80 -12.40 -14.25
C LEU A 217 4.62 -13.84 -14.71
N ASN A 218 4.52 -14.80 -13.78
CA ASN A 218 4.28 -16.20 -14.12
C ASN A 218 2.94 -16.39 -14.85
N ALA A 219 1.88 -15.69 -14.42
CA ALA A 219 0.59 -15.75 -15.11
C ALA A 219 0.70 -15.24 -16.55
N GLU A 220 1.42 -14.13 -16.78
CA GLU A 220 1.64 -13.57 -18.11
C GLU A 220 2.47 -14.51 -18.99
N LEU A 221 3.54 -15.11 -18.45
CA LEU A 221 4.36 -16.10 -19.15
C LEU A 221 3.55 -17.36 -19.51
N HIS A 222 2.69 -17.83 -18.62
CA HIS A 222 1.79 -18.96 -18.92
C HIS A 222 0.80 -18.64 -20.03
N GLN A 223 0.26 -17.43 -20.07
CA GLN A 223 -0.59 -16.98 -21.16
C GLN A 223 0.18 -16.99 -22.50
N LEU A 224 1.37 -16.40 -22.53
CA LEU A 224 2.22 -16.38 -23.73
C LEU A 224 2.61 -17.80 -24.18
N ALA A 225 2.96 -18.68 -23.27
CA ALA A 225 3.32 -20.08 -23.58
C ALA A 225 2.11 -20.90 -24.06
N SER A 226 0.89 -20.54 -23.70
CA SER A 226 -0.34 -21.18 -24.20
C SER A 226 -0.68 -20.82 -25.65
N PHE A 227 -0.13 -19.71 -26.15
CA PHE A 227 -0.24 -19.28 -27.53
C PHE A 227 1.07 -19.59 -28.27
N ASP A 228 1.21 -20.80 -28.81
CA ASP A 228 2.35 -21.11 -29.70
C ASP A 228 2.11 -20.45 -31.07
N ALA A 229 2.75 -19.29 -31.26
CA ALA A 229 2.61 -18.48 -32.46
C ALA A 229 3.13 -19.21 -33.74
N LEU A 230 4.00 -20.21 -33.63
CA LEU A 230 4.58 -20.93 -34.75
C LEU A 230 3.68 -22.05 -35.29
N THR A 231 2.87 -22.66 -34.44
CA THR A 231 2.04 -23.81 -34.83
C THR A 231 0.60 -23.46 -35.09
N ARG A 232 0.10 -22.26 -34.69
CA ARG A 232 -1.33 -21.89 -34.69
C ARG A 232 -2.25 -22.97 -34.09
N ILE A 233 -1.67 -23.98 -33.45
CA ILE A 233 -2.42 -25.03 -32.79
C ILE A 233 -2.70 -24.52 -31.37
N TYR A 234 -3.96 -24.24 -31.12
CA TYR A 234 -4.46 -24.03 -29.76
C TYR A 234 -4.23 -25.34 -29.00
N ARG A 235 -3.17 -25.39 -28.18
CA ARG A 235 -3.05 -26.48 -27.21
C ARG A 235 -4.17 -26.26 -26.22
N GLU A 236 -5.26 -27.01 -26.37
CA GLU A 236 -6.25 -27.10 -25.30
C GLU A 236 -5.49 -27.30 -23.99
N PRO A 237 -5.73 -26.47 -22.98
CA PRO A 237 -5.10 -26.68 -21.69
C PRO A 237 -5.43 -28.12 -21.30
N LEU A 238 -4.37 -28.93 -21.08
CA LEU A 238 -4.48 -30.28 -20.57
C LEU A 238 -5.45 -30.20 -19.40
N LYS A 239 -6.67 -30.71 -19.62
CA LYS A 239 -7.66 -30.86 -18.55
C LYS A 239 -7.07 -31.90 -17.59
N ILE A 240 -6.21 -31.46 -16.71
CA ILE A 240 -5.94 -32.21 -15.50
C ILE A 240 -7.30 -32.28 -14.80
N ARG A 241 -8.00 -33.39 -15.03
CA ARG A 241 -9.19 -33.75 -14.27
C ARG A 241 -8.73 -33.95 -12.83
N ILE A 242 -8.65 -32.85 -12.09
CA ILE A 242 -8.76 -32.94 -10.65
C ILE A 242 -10.20 -33.44 -10.44
N PRO A 243 -10.41 -34.60 -9.80
CA PRO A 243 -11.76 -35.09 -9.54
C PRO A 243 -12.41 -34.10 -8.59
N CYS A 244 -13.12 -33.12 -9.16
CA CYS A 244 -14.01 -32.28 -8.38
C CYS A 244 -15.15 -33.16 -7.90
N SER A 245 -15.25 -33.35 -6.60
CA SER A 245 -16.46 -33.83 -5.93
C SER A 245 -17.67 -33.04 -6.43
N PRO A 246 -18.83 -33.68 -6.61
CA PRO A 246 -20.00 -33.04 -7.23
C PRO A 246 -20.49 -31.89 -6.35
N ILE A 247 -20.24 -30.68 -6.79
CA ILE A 247 -20.89 -29.49 -6.22
C ILE A 247 -22.35 -29.59 -6.62
N ARG A 248 -23.20 -29.81 -5.61
CA ARG A 248 -24.66 -29.79 -5.63
C ARG A 248 -25.13 -28.57 -6.43
N SER A 249 -25.76 -28.83 -7.59
CA SER A 249 -26.39 -27.83 -8.41
C SER A 249 -27.53 -27.16 -7.63
N TYR A 250 -27.33 -25.93 -7.23
CA TYR A 250 -28.40 -25.07 -6.73
C TYR A 250 -29.25 -24.63 -7.95
N ARG A 251 -30.30 -25.40 -8.20
CA ARG A 251 -31.31 -25.10 -9.22
C ARG A 251 -32.16 -23.93 -8.72
N LYS A 252 -31.82 -22.72 -9.20
CA LYS A 252 -32.62 -21.52 -8.98
C LYS A 252 -33.77 -21.52 -10.00
N ASN A 253 -34.96 -21.91 -9.54
CA ASN A 253 -36.21 -21.73 -10.27
C ASN A 253 -36.46 -20.20 -10.48
N SER A 254 -36.10 -19.66 -11.61
CA SER A 254 -36.63 -18.38 -12.08
C SER A 254 -37.81 -18.66 -13.00
N GLY A 255 -39.02 -18.65 -12.42
CA GLY A 255 -40.25 -18.63 -13.21
C GLY A 255 -40.36 -17.35 -13.98
N PHE A 256 -40.09 -17.42 -15.25
CA PHE A 256 -40.39 -16.36 -16.21
C PHE A 256 -41.87 -16.47 -16.60
N ARG A 257 -42.70 -15.61 -16.03
CA ARG A 257 -44.10 -15.46 -16.38
C ARG A 257 -44.21 -14.58 -17.64
N ALA A 258 -44.46 -15.20 -18.77
CA ALA A 258 -44.84 -14.49 -19.98
C ALA A 258 -46.18 -13.76 -19.78
N GLN A 259 -46.21 -12.45 -19.88
CA GLN A 259 -47.44 -11.66 -20.01
C GLN A 259 -47.78 -11.50 -21.47
N ASP A 260 -48.83 -12.19 -21.88
CA ASP A 260 -49.52 -11.97 -23.17
C ASP A 260 -50.07 -10.55 -23.21
N GLY A 261 -49.47 -9.72 -24.06
CA GLY A 261 -49.98 -8.41 -24.42
C GLY A 261 -51.06 -8.51 -25.50
N LYS A 262 -52.32 -8.40 -25.09
CA LYS A 262 -53.49 -8.32 -25.97
C LYS A 262 -53.63 -6.90 -26.48
N ILE A 263 -53.34 -6.70 -27.78
CA ILE A 263 -53.67 -5.49 -28.51
C ILE A 263 -55.17 -5.57 -28.88
N ARG A 264 -55.95 -4.59 -28.51
CA ARG A 264 -57.26 -4.26 -29.09
C ARG A 264 -57.49 -2.75 -29.06
N GLY A 265 -57.87 -2.22 -30.19
CA GLY A 265 -58.59 -0.98 -30.38
C GLY A 265 -57.79 0.17 -30.90
#